data_9ddc9f39129bc8fb2e19ae6910e37774
#
_entry.id   9ddc9f39129bc8fb2e19ae6910e37774
#
_cell.length_a   1.000
_cell.length_b   1.000
_cell.length_c   1.000
_cell.angle_alpha   90.00
_cell.angle_beta   90.00
_cell.angle_gamma   90.00
#
_symmetry.space_group_name_H-M   'P 1'
#
loop_
_entity.id
_entity.type
_entity.pdbx_description
1 polymer ?
#
loop_
_entity_poly.entity_id
_entity_poly.type
_entity_poly.pdbx_seq_one_letter_code
_entity_poly.pdbx_strand_id
1 'polypeptide(L)'
;MKRLAPVVFSVAVLVGCGSTPEVNWLQNSQVIINRVNVELNSYLWVNLMPTAGEEQQQSIHGSLALQSEQQLPANLTVESLILKQGHSEWTLNATDLDTRTHSENEWEVVFTSDIEINTERYVDLAVLLDDAGKKRWLVEKSVKVNKVY
;
A
#
# COMPACT_ATOMS: atom_id res chain seq x y z
N MET A 1 -57.53 -20.76 -24.49
CA MET A 1 -56.97 -20.38 -23.18
C MET A 1 -55.46 -20.25 -23.32
N LYS A 2 -54.97 -19.05 -23.14
CA LYS A 2 -53.53 -18.84 -23.19
C LYS A 2 -52.96 -19.00 -21.79
N ARG A 3 -52.07 -19.96 -21.62
CA ARG A 3 -51.32 -20.12 -20.37
C ARG A 3 -50.04 -19.32 -20.47
N LEU A 4 -49.92 -18.33 -19.62
CA LEU A 4 -48.66 -17.60 -19.44
C LEU A 4 -47.76 -18.42 -18.54
N ALA A 5 -46.66 -18.90 -19.07
CA ALA A 5 -45.60 -19.52 -18.27
C ALA A 5 -44.87 -18.43 -17.53
N PRO A 6 -44.66 -18.55 -16.21
CA PRO A 6 -43.84 -17.61 -15.51
C PRO A 6 -42.36 -17.77 -15.95
N VAL A 7 -41.82 -16.74 -16.53
CA VAL A 7 -40.38 -16.67 -16.76
C VAL A 7 -39.73 -16.39 -15.43
N VAL A 8 -39.14 -17.41 -14.83
CA VAL A 8 -38.32 -17.24 -13.64
C VAL A 8 -36.99 -16.65 -14.09
N PHE A 9 -36.84 -15.38 -13.90
CA PHE A 9 -35.55 -14.72 -14.05
C PHE A 9 -34.68 -15.09 -12.83
N SER A 10 -33.80 -16.06 -13.02
CA SER A 10 -32.75 -16.33 -12.03
C SER A 10 -31.70 -15.22 -12.12
N VAL A 11 -31.81 -14.24 -11.24
CA VAL A 11 -30.74 -13.28 -11.04
C VAL A 11 -29.61 -14.00 -10.28
N ALA A 12 -28.61 -14.41 -11.01
CA ALA A 12 -27.37 -14.87 -10.42
C ALA A 12 -26.65 -13.66 -9.83
N VAL A 13 -26.79 -13.46 -8.52
CA VAL A 13 -26.00 -12.48 -7.79
C VAL A 13 -24.60 -13.07 -7.66
N LEU A 14 -23.70 -12.64 -8.52
CA LEU A 14 -22.28 -12.91 -8.37
C LEU A 14 -21.78 -12.06 -7.19
N VAL A 15 -21.82 -12.63 -6.00
CA VAL A 15 -21.14 -12.04 -4.85
C VAL A 15 -19.64 -12.30 -5.07
N GLY A 16 -18.96 -11.32 -5.66
CA GLY A 16 -17.51 -11.35 -5.75
C GLY A 16 -16.92 -11.22 -4.35
N CYS A 17 -16.51 -12.34 -3.75
CA CYS A 17 -15.72 -12.32 -2.54
C CYS A 17 -14.34 -11.75 -2.86
N GLY A 18 -13.94 -10.66 -2.20
CA GLY A 18 -12.56 -10.19 -2.16
C GLY A 18 -12.12 -9.25 -3.27
N SER A 19 -13.01 -8.41 -3.81
CA SER A 19 -12.56 -7.31 -4.66
C SER A 19 -11.79 -6.28 -3.84
N THR A 20 -10.53 -6.03 -4.25
CA THR A 20 -9.73 -4.94 -3.70
C THR A 20 -10.36 -3.61 -4.09
N PRO A 21 -10.62 -2.68 -3.14
CA PRO A 21 -11.13 -1.37 -3.48
C PRO A 21 -10.11 -0.59 -4.31
N GLU A 22 -10.59 0.33 -5.15
CA GLU A 22 -9.70 1.22 -5.90
C GLU A 22 -9.06 2.25 -4.96
N VAL A 23 -7.83 2.65 -5.31
CA VAL A 23 -7.10 3.67 -4.55
C VAL A 23 -7.71 5.03 -4.81
N ASN A 24 -8.09 5.73 -3.74
CA ASN A 24 -8.43 7.14 -3.81
C ASN A 24 -7.19 7.98 -3.48
N TRP A 25 -6.51 8.46 -4.52
CA TRP A 25 -5.27 9.23 -4.37
C TRP A 25 -5.47 10.61 -3.75
N LEU A 26 -6.71 11.06 -3.60
CA LEU A 26 -7.05 12.34 -2.99
C LEU A 26 -7.33 12.26 -1.49
N GLN A 27 -7.35 11.05 -0.92
CA GLN A 27 -7.58 10.86 0.50
C GLN A 27 -6.39 11.32 1.35
N ASN A 28 -6.65 11.58 2.63
CA ASN A 28 -5.61 11.92 3.60
C ASN A 28 -4.71 10.72 3.93
N SER A 29 -3.57 11.00 4.57
CA SER A 29 -2.62 9.99 5.04
C SER A 29 -3.07 9.26 6.31
N GLN A 30 -4.34 9.34 6.64
CA GLN A 30 -4.97 8.72 7.80
C GLN A 30 -6.21 7.93 7.39
N VAL A 31 -6.42 6.81 8.04
CA VAL A 31 -7.63 6.01 7.87
C VAL A 31 -8.07 5.45 9.22
N ILE A 32 -9.39 5.33 9.41
CA ILE A 32 -9.94 4.72 10.61
C ILE A 32 -10.21 3.25 10.33
N ILE A 33 -9.55 2.38 11.10
CA ILE A 33 -9.69 0.93 11.02
C ILE A 33 -10.08 0.43 12.41
N ASN A 34 -11.24 -0.20 12.52
CA ASN A 34 -11.75 -0.73 13.78
C ASN A 34 -11.68 0.31 14.93
N ARG A 35 -12.16 1.54 14.66
CA ARG A 35 -12.16 2.70 15.56
C ARG A 35 -10.78 3.24 15.92
N VAL A 36 -9.73 2.75 15.28
CA VAL A 36 -8.36 3.21 15.48
C VAL A 36 -7.95 4.06 14.29
N ASN A 37 -7.47 5.28 14.54
CA ASN A 37 -6.94 6.15 13.50
C ASN A 37 -5.48 5.75 13.21
N VAL A 38 -5.24 5.27 11.99
CA VAL A 38 -3.91 4.85 11.53
C VAL A 38 -3.36 5.90 10.57
N GLU A 39 -2.16 6.38 10.86
CA GLU A 39 -1.45 7.36 10.05
C GLU A 39 -0.25 6.73 9.38
N LEU A 40 -0.01 7.11 8.11
CA LEU A 40 1.14 6.68 7.32
C LEU A 40 2.19 7.80 7.27
N ASN A 41 3.41 7.45 7.62
CA ASN A 41 4.57 8.33 7.48
C ASN A 41 5.69 7.56 6.77
N SER A 42 6.06 7.99 5.57
CA SER A 42 6.96 7.25 4.69
C SER A 42 8.29 7.93 4.54
N TYR A 43 9.34 7.12 4.47
CA TYR A 43 10.70 7.55 4.15
C TYR A 43 11.25 6.72 3.00
N LEU A 44 11.61 7.38 1.90
CA LEU A 44 12.16 6.74 0.71
C LEU A 44 13.59 7.21 0.46
N TRP A 45 14.46 6.29 0.07
CA TRP A 45 15.84 6.66 -0.31
C TRP A 45 16.39 5.74 -1.39
N VAL A 46 17.34 6.28 -2.13
CA VAL A 46 18.16 5.57 -3.10
C VAL A 46 19.61 5.68 -2.67
N ASN A 47 20.31 4.56 -2.67
CA ASN A 47 21.73 4.52 -2.37
C ASN A 47 22.54 4.79 -3.65
N LEU A 48 23.25 5.91 -3.71
CA LEU A 48 24.09 6.31 -4.82
C LEU A 48 25.59 6.10 -4.54
N MET A 49 25.94 5.39 -3.47
CA MET A 49 27.34 5.08 -3.18
C MET A 49 27.95 4.21 -4.29
N PRO A 50 29.15 4.56 -4.77
CA PRO A 50 29.81 3.74 -5.79
C PRO A 50 30.18 2.37 -5.21
N THR A 51 29.75 1.31 -5.88
CA THR A 51 30.18 -0.06 -5.62
C THR A 51 31.30 -0.42 -6.58
N ALA A 52 32.41 -0.94 -6.05
CA ALA A 52 33.55 -1.33 -6.87
C ALA A 52 33.20 -2.55 -7.75
N GLY A 53 33.26 -2.39 -9.08
CA GLY A 53 33.31 -3.48 -10.04
C GLY A 53 31.98 -4.00 -10.60
N GLU A 54 30.83 -3.41 -10.25
CA GLU A 54 29.53 -3.82 -10.79
C GLU A 54 28.74 -2.60 -11.28
N GLU A 55 27.90 -2.80 -12.31
CA GLU A 55 26.94 -1.79 -12.71
C GLU A 55 26.00 -1.47 -11.53
N GLN A 56 25.89 -0.19 -11.20
CA GLN A 56 25.02 0.25 -10.12
C GLN A 56 23.56 0.03 -10.49
N GLN A 57 22.95 -0.99 -9.93
CA GLN A 57 21.50 -1.05 -9.88
C GLN A 57 21.03 -0.09 -8.79
N GLN A 58 20.33 0.96 -9.21
CA GLN A 58 19.73 1.90 -8.27
C GLN A 58 18.46 1.28 -7.71
N SER A 59 18.58 0.64 -6.55
CA SER A 59 17.41 0.13 -5.82
C SER A 59 16.80 1.25 -4.99
N ILE A 60 15.48 1.33 -5.00
CA ILE A 60 14.76 2.17 -4.06
C ILE A 60 14.51 1.39 -2.77
N HIS A 61 14.75 2.05 -1.66
CA HIS A 61 14.46 1.57 -0.32
C HIS A 61 13.35 2.39 0.30
N GLY A 62 12.52 1.76 1.09
CA GLY A 62 11.47 2.46 1.81
C GLY A 62 11.27 1.93 3.22
N SER A 63 10.92 2.83 4.10
CA SER A 63 10.47 2.55 5.45
C SER A 63 9.17 3.31 5.68
N LEU A 64 8.10 2.58 5.88
CA LEU A 64 6.76 3.12 6.05
C LEU A 64 6.32 2.90 7.50
N ALA A 65 6.11 3.99 8.23
CA ALA A 65 5.62 3.91 9.61
C ALA A 65 4.09 3.96 9.62
N LEU A 66 3.48 2.94 10.20
CA LEU A 66 2.06 2.90 10.53
C LEU A 66 1.92 3.26 12.00
N GLN A 67 1.36 4.42 12.26
CA GLN A 67 1.32 5.01 13.61
C GLN A 67 -0.11 5.26 14.06
N SER A 68 -0.35 5.09 15.35
CA SER A 68 -1.63 5.39 15.98
C SER A 68 -1.41 5.90 17.41
N GLU A 69 -2.36 6.68 17.92
CA GLU A 69 -2.40 7.03 19.35
C GLU A 69 -2.89 5.88 20.22
N GLN A 70 -3.55 4.90 19.60
CA GLN A 70 -4.07 3.71 20.25
C GLN A 70 -3.34 2.48 19.72
N GLN A 71 -3.54 1.35 20.39
CA GLN A 71 -3.03 0.07 19.93
C GLN A 71 -3.57 -0.25 18.54
N LEU A 72 -2.68 -0.61 17.62
CA LEU A 72 -3.04 -1.07 16.29
C LEU A 72 -3.84 -2.38 16.37
N PRO A 73 -4.85 -2.58 15.50
CA PRO A 73 -5.65 -3.81 15.52
C PRO A 73 -4.77 -5.06 15.36
N ALA A 74 -4.99 -6.06 16.21
CA ALA A 74 -4.16 -7.27 16.23
C ALA A 74 -4.24 -8.09 14.94
N ASN A 75 -5.37 -8.02 14.24
CA ASN A 75 -5.60 -8.75 12.99
C ASN A 75 -5.22 -7.95 11.74
N LEU A 76 -4.63 -6.76 11.92
CA LEU A 76 -4.22 -5.91 10.81
C LEU A 76 -3.03 -6.52 10.09
N THR A 77 -3.14 -6.64 8.78
CA THR A 77 -2.05 -7.09 7.92
C THR A 77 -1.83 -6.10 6.77
N VAL A 78 -0.59 -6.05 6.28
CA VAL A 78 -0.22 -5.28 5.10
C VAL A 78 -0.19 -6.21 3.91
N GLU A 79 -1.03 -5.96 2.92
CA GLU A 79 -1.17 -6.85 1.76
C GLU A 79 -0.37 -6.42 0.55
N SER A 80 -0.33 -5.12 0.28
CA SER A 80 0.39 -4.60 -0.87
C SER A 80 0.75 -3.13 -0.71
N LEU A 81 1.66 -2.68 -1.56
CA LEU A 81 2.10 -1.29 -1.65
C LEU A 81 2.10 -0.89 -3.13
N ILE A 82 1.51 0.25 -3.43
CA ILE A 82 1.61 0.87 -4.74
C ILE A 82 2.48 2.12 -4.64
N LEU A 83 3.47 2.21 -5.51
CA LEU A 83 4.28 3.40 -5.72
C LEU A 83 3.83 4.04 -7.04
N LYS A 84 3.51 5.33 -6.99
CA LYS A 84 3.07 6.07 -8.17
C LYS A 84 3.95 7.31 -8.37
N GLN A 85 4.46 7.45 -9.58
CA GLN A 85 5.22 8.64 -9.99
C GLN A 85 4.78 9.05 -11.39
N GLY A 86 4.11 10.19 -11.52
CA GLY A 86 3.52 10.62 -12.78
C GLY A 86 2.49 9.60 -13.29
N HIS A 87 2.72 9.05 -14.46
CA HIS A 87 1.86 8.01 -15.07
C HIS A 87 2.34 6.58 -14.76
N SER A 88 3.46 6.43 -14.09
CA SER A 88 4.04 5.12 -13.76
C SER A 88 3.54 4.64 -12.41
N GLU A 89 3.16 3.39 -12.34
CA GLU A 89 2.76 2.71 -11.11
C GLU A 89 3.51 1.39 -10.97
N TRP A 90 3.93 1.09 -9.75
CA TRP A 90 4.58 -0.18 -9.39
C TRP A 90 3.88 -0.76 -8.17
N THR A 91 3.58 -2.04 -8.23
CA THR A 91 2.91 -2.76 -7.14
C THR A 91 3.87 -3.76 -6.51
N LEU A 92 4.03 -3.68 -5.20
CA LEU A 92 4.75 -4.64 -4.38
C LEU A 92 3.75 -5.48 -3.60
N ASN A 93 3.93 -6.80 -3.62
CA ASN A 93 3.07 -7.72 -2.89
C ASN A 93 3.57 -7.93 -1.45
N ALA A 94 2.76 -8.54 -0.61
CA ALA A 94 3.11 -8.79 0.80
C ALA A 94 4.44 -9.53 0.95
N THR A 95 4.80 -10.41 0.01
CA THR A 95 6.07 -11.16 0.03
C THR A 95 7.30 -10.28 -0.19
N ASP A 96 7.10 -9.09 -0.80
CA ASP A 96 8.18 -8.11 -1.04
C ASP A 96 8.32 -7.12 0.11
N LEU A 97 7.44 -7.20 1.10
CA LEU A 97 7.36 -6.28 2.23
C LEU A 97 7.73 -6.99 3.52
N ASP A 98 8.56 -6.34 4.34
CA ASP A 98 8.92 -6.81 5.67
C ASP A 98 8.25 -5.91 6.73
N THR A 99 7.32 -6.47 7.47
CA THR A 99 6.60 -5.74 8.52
C THR A 99 7.24 -6.01 9.87
N ARG A 100 7.66 -4.95 10.54
CA ARG A 100 8.31 -4.98 11.85
C ARG A 100 7.43 -4.26 12.88
N THR A 101 7.28 -4.86 14.05
CA THR A 101 6.55 -4.27 15.17
C THR A 101 7.54 -3.56 16.09
N HIS A 102 7.46 -2.25 16.19
CA HIS A 102 8.26 -1.47 17.15
C HIS A 102 7.56 -1.35 18.50
N SER A 103 6.26 -1.16 18.48
CA SER A 103 5.41 -1.09 19.66
C SER A 103 3.98 -1.49 19.28
N GLU A 104 3.08 -1.51 20.26
CA GLU A 104 1.65 -1.75 20.00
C GLU A 104 1.02 -0.68 19.12
N ASN A 105 1.62 0.51 19.08
CA ASN A 105 1.09 1.70 18.40
C ASN A 105 1.85 2.02 17.12
N GLU A 106 2.96 1.35 16.84
CA GLU A 106 3.79 1.66 15.68
C GLU A 106 4.35 0.40 15.04
N TRP A 107 4.04 0.25 13.77
CA TRP A 107 4.63 -0.79 12.91
C TRP A 107 5.43 -0.13 11.80
N GLU A 108 6.44 -0.81 11.33
CA GLU A 108 7.26 -0.37 10.20
C GLU A 108 7.17 -1.39 9.08
N VAL A 109 6.90 -0.90 7.87
CA VAL A 109 6.95 -1.72 6.66
C VAL A 109 8.19 -1.31 5.88
N VAL A 110 9.10 -2.26 5.68
CA VAL A 110 10.37 -2.03 4.99
C VAL A 110 10.37 -2.78 3.67
N PHE A 111 10.88 -2.13 2.63
CA PHE A 111 11.03 -2.77 1.33
C PHE A 111 12.28 -2.27 0.59
N THR A 112 12.72 -3.09 -0.35
CA THR A 112 13.75 -2.75 -1.34
C THR A 112 13.27 -3.25 -2.70
N SER A 113 13.36 -2.43 -3.72
CA SER A 113 12.94 -2.81 -5.07
C SER A 113 13.84 -2.21 -6.13
N ASP A 114 14.04 -2.93 -7.23
CA ASP A 114 14.88 -2.52 -8.36
C ASP A 114 14.12 -1.68 -9.39
N ILE A 115 13.01 -1.09 -9.01
CA ILE A 115 12.23 -0.22 -9.89
C ILE A 115 12.96 1.09 -10.17
N GLU A 116 12.82 1.58 -11.39
CA GLU A 116 13.40 2.85 -11.81
C GLU A 116 12.53 4.02 -11.35
N ILE A 117 12.95 4.69 -10.29
CA ILE A 117 12.31 5.89 -9.77
C ILE A 117 13.17 7.11 -10.11
N ASN A 118 12.51 8.18 -10.57
CA ASN A 118 13.14 9.47 -10.74
C ASN A 118 13.34 10.14 -9.38
N THR A 119 14.60 10.29 -8.96
CA THR A 119 14.94 10.86 -7.65
C THR A 119 14.69 12.36 -7.53
N GLU A 120 14.42 13.03 -8.64
CA GLU A 120 14.13 14.48 -8.67
C GLU A 120 12.63 14.79 -8.56
N ARG A 121 11.78 13.77 -8.48
CA ARG A 121 10.32 13.92 -8.41
C ARG A 121 9.77 13.23 -7.17
N TYR A 122 8.65 13.76 -6.68
CA TYR A 122 7.91 13.13 -5.57
C TYR A 122 7.23 11.84 -6.00
N VAL A 123 7.01 10.97 -5.04
CA VAL A 123 6.32 9.70 -5.20
C VAL A 123 5.08 9.70 -4.33
N ASP A 124 3.97 9.21 -4.86
CA ASP A 124 2.77 8.93 -4.09
C ASP A 124 2.75 7.44 -3.70
N LEU A 125 2.34 7.16 -2.48
CA LEU A 125 2.32 5.81 -1.91
C LEU A 125 0.91 5.43 -1.49
N ALA A 126 0.53 4.19 -1.75
CA ALA A 126 -0.70 3.62 -1.23
C ALA A 126 -0.41 2.24 -0.63
N VAL A 127 -0.75 2.06 0.63
CA VAL A 127 -0.61 0.80 1.36
C VAL A 127 -1.98 0.17 1.52
N LEU A 128 -2.12 -1.08 1.12
CA LEU A 128 -3.35 -1.84 1.33
C LEU A 128 -3.28 -2.56 2.68
N LEU A 129 -4.18 -2.20 3.56
CA LEU A 129 -4.34 -2.82 4.86
C LEU A 129 -5.57 -3.71 4.86
N ASP A 130 -5.45 -4.87 5.47
CA ASP A 130 -6.55 -5.81 5.68
C ASP A 130 -6.77 -6.02 7.18
N ASP A 131 -7.97 -5.71 7.65
CA ASP A 131 -8.43 -5.99 8.99
C ASP A 131 -9.56 -7.01 8.94
N ALA A 132 -9.23 -8.27 9.18
CA ALA A 132 -10.18 -9.39 9.18
C ALA A 132 -11.10 -9.44 7.94
N GLY A 133 -10.53 -9.24 6.76
CA GLY A 133 -11.23 -9.25 5.47
C GLY A 133 -11.74 -7.88 5.00
N LYS A 134 -11.65 -6.85 5.84
CA LYS A 134 -11.97 -5.47 5.45
C LYS A 134 -10.72 -4.77 4.95
N LYS A 135 -10.70 -4.45 3.67
CA LYS A 135 -9.55 -3.83 3.03
C LYS A 135 -9.68 -2.32 2.97
N ARG A 136 -8.61 -1.61 3.33
CA ARG A 136 -8.52 -0.16 3.31
C ARG A 136 -7.19 0.28 2.72
N TRP A 137 -7.24 1.29 1.88
CA TRP A 137 -6.04 1.97 1.40
C TRP A 137 -5.65 3.10 2.33
N LEU A 138 -4.37 3.20 2.61
CA LEU A 138 -3.75 4.31 3.31
C LEU A 138 -2.79 4.98 2.34
N VAL A 139 -3.00 6.28 2.08
CA VAL A 139 -2.30 7.02 1.01
C VAL A 139 -1.43 8.12 1.61
N GLU A 140 -0.21 8.23 1.14
CA GLU A 140 0.64 9.39 1.40
C GLU A 140 1.13 9.98 0.08
N LYS A 141 0.90 11.27 -0.10
CA LYS A 141 1.24 11.99 -1.33
C LYS A 141 2.52 12.80 -1.19
N SER A 142 3.18 13.01 -2.31
CA SER A 142 4.32 13.92 -2.42
C SER A 142 5.46 13.55 -1.47
N VAL A 143 5.80 12.27 -1.42
CA VAL A 143 6.93 11.77 -0.64
C VAL A 143 8.22 12.01 -1.41
N LYS A 144 9.16 12.66 -0.75
CA LYS A 144 10.48 12.94 -1.33
C LYS A 144 11.32 11.67 -1.39
N VAL A 145 12.01 11.47 -2.50
CA VAL A 145 13.04 10.43 -2.61
C VAL A 145 14.39 11.02 -2.18
N ASN A 146 14.94 10.53 -1.08
CA ASN A 146 16.22 10.97 -0.56
C ASN A 146 17.37 10.25 -1.29
N LYS A 147 18.50 10.92 -1.43
CA LYS A 147 19.72 10.37 -2.01
C LYS A 147 20.72 10.15 -0.91
N VAL A 148 21.26 8.93 -0.82
CA VAL A 148 22.33 8.58 0.14
C VAL A 148 23.61 8.36 -0.64
N TYR A 149 24.69 9.05 -0.24
CA TYR A 149 26.01 8.99 -0.85
C TYR A 149 27.02 8.27 0.05
#